data_ae7055a673ae77f90a767542a1304455
#
_entry.id   ae7055a673ae77f90a767542a1304455
#
_cell.length_a   1.000
_cell.length_b   1.000
_cell.length_c   1.000
_cell.angle_alpha   90.00
_cell.angle_beta   90.00
_cell.angle_gamma   90.00
#
_symmetry.space_group_name_H-M   'P 1'
#
loop_
_entity.id
_entity.type
_entity.pdbx_description
1 polymer ?
#
loop_
_entity_poly.entity_id
_entity_poly.type
_entity_poly.pdbx_seq_one_letter_code
_entity_poly.pdbx_strand_id
1 'polypeptide(L)'
;IFPFNLIFIFFIFFIVYKRLMSNKIIIINGPNLNLLGEREQSQYGSITFKELKDICVNKSKELGLEMVFNQSNIEGEIVNLIQDSRKNFDGMIINAAAFTHTSVAIRDALSIFKKPIIELHLSNI
;
A
#
# COMPACT_ATOMS: atom_id res chain seq x y z
N ILE A 1 8.25 -3.23 -14.26
CA ILE A 1 8.66 -2.64 -12.98
C ILE A 1 8.22 -1.19 -12.97
N PHE A 2 7.41 -0.83 -12.02
CA PHE A 2 7.04 0.56 -11.84
C PHE A 2 8.19 1.31 -11.16
N PRO A 3 8.68 2.41 -11.76
CA PRO A 3 9.73 3.20 -11.14
C PRO A 3 9.21 3.86 -9.85
N PHE A 4 10.13 4.23 -8.96
CA PHE A 4 9.84 4.97 -7.72
C PHE A 4 8.92 6.17 -7.91
N ASN A 5 8.93 6.77 -9.09
CA ASN A 5 8.06 7.88 -9.46
C ASN A 5 6.57 7.58 -9.30
N LEU A 6 6.18 6.32 -9.38
CA LEU A 6 4.77 5.96 -9.25
C LEU A 6 4.28 6.12 -7.79
N ILE A 7 5.09 5.67 -6.82
CA ILE A 7 4.80 5.92 -5.40
C ILE A 7 4.72 7.44 -5.14
N PHE A 8 5.63 8.19 -5.71
CA PHE A 8 5.63 9.64 -5.62
C PHE A 8 4.35 10.28 -6.17
N ILE A 9 3.89 9.83 -7.34
CA ILE A 9 2.66 10.31 -7.96
C ILE A 9 1.44 10.02 -7.07
N PHE A 10 1.37 8.82 -6.49
CA PHE A 10 0.28 8.45 -5.58
C PHE A 10 0.28 9.31 -4.30
N PHE A 11 1.44 9.61 -3.74
CA PHE A 11 1.53 10.54 -2.60
C PHE A 11 1.08 11.96 -2.98
N ILE A 12 1.41 12.45 -4.17
CA ILE A 12 0.91 13.74 -4.66
C ILE A 12 -0.61 13.74 -4.78
N PHE A 13 -1.20 12.66 -5.30
CA PHE A 13 -2.64 12.52 -5.39
C PHE A 13 -3.30 12.62 -4.00
N PHE A 14 -2.71 12.00 -2.99
CA PHE A 14 -3.15 12.11 -1.61
C PHE A 14 -3.00 13.51 -1.02
N ILE A 15 -2.01 14.29 -1.44
CA ILE A 15 -1.87 15.69 -0.99
C ILE A 15 -3.07 16.54 -1.42
N VAL A 16 -3.47 16.44 -2.67
CA VAL A 16 -4.61 17.17 -3.19
C VAL A 16 -5.87 16.80 -2.42
N TYR A 17 -6.03 15.53 -2.13
CA TYR A 17 -7.12 15.02 -1.32
C TYR A 17 -7.08 15.50 0.13
N LYS A 18 -5.88 15.57 0.73
CA LYS A 18 -5.65 16.04 2.10
C LYS A 18 -6.17 17.46 2.38
N ARG A 19 -6.16 18.34 1.39
CA ARG A 19 -6.71 19.70 1.56
C ARG A 19 -8.18 19.73 1.93
N LEU A 20 -8.89 18.61 1.72
CA LEU A 20 -10.32 18.49 1.91
C LEU A 20 -10.72 17.61 3.10
N MET A 21 -9.80 16.75 3.59
CA MET A 21 -10.08 15.72 4.58
C MET A 21 -8.94 15.62 5.60
N SER A 22 -9.03 14.68 6.52
CA SER A 22 -7.95 14.37 7.45
C SER A 22 -6.74 13.70 6.73
N ASN A 23 -5.66 13.40 7.43
CA ASN A 23 -4.35 13.13 6.83
C ASN A 23 -3.76 11.77 7.20
N LYS A 24 -4.58 10.79 7.54
CA LYS A 24 -4.10 9.47 7.97
C LYS A 24 -4.30 8.41 6.91
N ILE A 25 -3.22 7.77 6.47
CA ILE A 25 -3.26 6.74 5.46
C ILE A 25 -2.67 5.41 5.97
N ILE A 26 -3.15 4.32 5.40
CA ILE A 26 -2.59 2.99 5.60
C ILE A 26 -2.02 2.45 4.29
N ILE A 27 -0.83 1.85 4.38
CA ILE A 27 -0.21 1.10 3.29
C ILE A 27 -0.23 -0.38 3.68
N ILE A 28 -0.85 -1.20 2.84
CA ILE A 28 -0.97 -2.64 3.06
C ILE A 28 -0.22 -3.38 1.95
N ASN A 29 0.69 -4.24 2.35
CA ASN A 29 1.50 -5.05 1.44
C ASN A 29 1.16 -6.54 1.62
N GLY A 30 0.91 -7.20 0.52
CA GLY A 30 0.53 -8.61 0.46
C GLY A 30 1.69 -9.58 0.53
N PRO A 31 1.43 -10.86 0.18
CA PRO A 31 2.37 -11.95 0.37
C PRO A 31 3.65 -11.76 -0.43
N ASN A 32 4.73 -12.23 0.16
CA ASN A 32 6.09 -12.25 -0.40
C ASN A 32 6.74 -10.87 -0.57
N LEU A 33 6.05 -9.76 -0.31
CA LEU A 33 6.65 -8.43 -0.39
C LEU A 33 7.70 -8.18 0.71
N ASN A 34 7.62 -8.91 1.80
CA ASN A 34 8.66 -8.94 2.83
C ASN A 34 10.02 -9.45 2.32
N LEU A 35 10.04 -10.14 1.18
CA LEU A 35 11.25 -10.68 0.55
C LEU A 35 11.79 -9.80 -0.60
N LEU A 36 11.29 -8.58 -0.75
CA LEU A 36 11.86 -7.63 -1.71
C LEU A 36 13.36 -7.45 -1.46
N GLY A 37 14.14 -7.42 -2.56
CA GLY A 37 15.59 -7.37 -2.51
C GLY A 37 16.25 -8.74 -2.44
N GLU A 38 15.54 -9.77 -1.99
CA GLU A 38 16.04 -11.16 -1.88
C GLU A 38 15.51 -12.04 -3.02
N ARG A 39 14.34 -11.70 -3.59
CA ARG A 39 13.73 -12.45 -4.68
C ARG A 39 14.07 -11.84 -6.04
N GLU A 40 13.53 -12.35 -7.12
CA GLU A 40 13.80 -12.04 -8.54
C GLU A 40 14.07 -10.54 -8.81
N GLN A 41 15.31 -10.11 -8.63
CA GLN A 41 15.71 -8.71 -8.74
C GLN A 41 15.49 -8.14 -10.15
N SER A 42 15.59 -8.98 -11.18
CA SER A 42 15.31 -8.58 -12.56
C SER A 42 13.84 -8.15 -12.78
N GLN A 43 12.93 -8.69 -11.99
CA GLN A 43 11.50 -8.41 -12.09
C GLN A 43 11.00 -7.36 -11.09
N TYR A 44 11.53 -7.39 -9.85
CA TYR A 44 11.04 -6.56 -8.74
C TYR A 44 12.04 -5.49 -8.29
N GLY A 45 13.25 -5.47 -8.89
CA GLY A 45 14.32 -4.56 -8.50
C GLY A 45 15.11 -5.05 -7.29
N SER A 46 16.14 -4.28 -6.92
CA SER A 46 17.07 -4.61 -5.83
C SER A 46 16.70 -3.96 -4.49
N ILE A 47 15.67 -3.13 -4.46
CA ILE A 47 15.24 -2.48 -3.22
C ILE A 47 14.74 -3.52 -2.23
N THR A 48 15.16 -3.38 -0.97
CA THR A 48 14.65 -4.21 0.11
C THR A 48 13.29 -3.70 0.62
N PHE A 49 12.55 -4.57 1.30
CA PHE A 49 11.30 -4.18 1.93
C PHE A 49 11.51 -3.08 2.98
N LYS A 50 12.62 -3.16 3.75
CA LYS A 50 12.99 -2.12 4.71
C LYS A 50 13.22 -0.76 4.05
N GLU A 51 13.97 -0.75 2.95
CA GLU A 51 14.23 0.49 2.19
C GLU A 51 12.93 1.07 1.63
N LEU A 52 12.03 0.25 1.12
CA LEU A 52 10.71 0.69 0.67
C LEU A 52 9.92 1.34 1.81
N LYS A 53 9.90 0.71 2.98
CA LYS A 53 9.25 1.26 4.17
C LYS A 53 9.85 2.61 4.54
N ASP A 54 11.18 2.71 4.59
CA ASP A 54 11.88 3.95 4.95
C ASP A 54 11.55 5.09 3.98
N ILE A 55 11.49 4.81 2.68
CA ILE A 55 11.08 5.77 1.66
C ILE A 55 9.65 6.24 1.91
N CYS A 56 8.72 5.34 2.17
CA CYS A 56 7.33 5.68 2.46
C CYS A 56 7.19 6.52 3.73
N VAL A 57 7.93 6.16 4.79
CA VAL A 57 7.95 6.92 6.05
C VAL A 57 8.45 8.33 5.82
N ASN A 58 9.59 8.48 5.14
CA ASN A 58 10.18 9.79 4.88
C ASN A 58 9.26 10.66 4.03
N LYS A 59 8.67 10.07 2.99
CA LYS A 59 7.74 10.79 2.12
C LYS A 59 6.49 11.23 2.85
N SER A 60 5.94 10.38 3.70
CA SER A 60 4.78 10.72 4.52
C SER A 60 5.07 11.92 5.43
N LYS A 61 6.26 11.97 6.04
CA LYS A 61 6.69 13.10 6.87
C LYS A 61 6.79 14.39 6.07
N GLU A 62 7.41 14.35 4.89
CA GLU A 62 7.49 15.51 3.99
C GLU A 62 6.10 16.08 3.67
N LEU A 63 5.13 15.19 3.47
CA LEU A 63 3.77 15.54 3.10
C LEU A 63 2.86 15.86 4.30
N GLY A 64 3.37 15.72 5.51
CA GLY A 64 2.58 15.90 6.74
C GLY A 64 1.47 14.87 6.89
N LEU A 65 1.67 13.65 6.40
CA LEU A 65 0.73 12.53 6.54
C LEU A 65 1.12 11.64 7.72
N GLU A 66 0.13 11.23 8.49
CA GLU A 66 0.28 10.07 9.37
C GLU A 66 0.14 8.81 8.52
N MET A 67 1.07 7.89 8.67
CA MET A 67 1.10 6.68 7.83
C MET A 67 1.39 5.44 8.68
N VAL A 68 0.62 4.39 8.43
CA VAL A 68 0.86 3.06 8.96
C VAL A 68 1.23 2.14 7.80
N PHE A 69 2.32 1.37 7.97
CA PHE A 69 2.87 0.50 6.94
C PHE A 69 2.80 -0.94 7.42
N ASN A 70 1.97 -1.75 6.78
CA ASN A 70 1.75 -3.15 7.14
C ASN A 70 2.13 -4.09 6.01
N GLN A 71 2.42 -5.33 6.39
CA GLN A 71 2.64 -6.44 5.46
C GLN A 71 2.10 -7.73 6.08
N SER A 72 1.45 -8.57 5.28
CA SER A 72 1.08 -9.90 5.70
C SER A 72 1.07 -10.88 4.52
N ASN A 73 1.43 -12.13 4.81
CA ASN A 73 1.28 -13.26 3.89
C ASN A 73 -0.08 -13.97 4.08
N ILE A 74 -0.88 -13.53 5.06
CA ILE A 74 -2.12 -14.20 5.47
C ILE A 74 -3.32 -13.39 4.97
N GLU A 75 -4.13 -14.00 4.11
CA GLU A 75 -5.28 -13.36 3.50
C GLU A 75 -6.26 -12.77 4.52
N GLY A 76 -6.58 -13.52 5.57
CA GLY A 76 -7.49 -13.08 6.62
C GLY A 76 -6.96 -11.89 7.42
N GLU A 77 -5.65 -11.80 7.63
CA GLU A 77 -5.04 -10.62 8.27
C GLU A 77 -5.19 -9.38 7.41
N ILE A 78 -5.02 -9.50 6.10
CA ILE A 78 -5.22 -8.39 5.17
C ILE A 78 -6.68 -7.93 5.20
N VAL A 79 -7.63 -8.87 5.20
CA VAL A 79 -9.06 -8.56 5.35
C VAL A 79 -9.32 -7.79 6.64
N ASN A 80 -8.76 -8.25 7.76
CA ASN A 80 -8.89 -7.57 9.05
C ASN A 80 -8.31 -6.16 9.04
N LEU A 81 -7.12 -5.98 8.45
CA LEU A 81 -6.49 -4.65 8.29
C LEU A 81 -7.40 -3.69 7.52
N ILE A 82 -8.00 -4.16 6.44
CA ILE A 82 -8.94 -3.35 5.64
C ILE A 82 -10.16 -2.98 6.48
N GLN A 83 -10.76 -3.92 7.18
CA GLN A 83 -11.92 -3.69 8.03
C GLN A 83 -11.62 -2.68 9.14
N ASP A 84 -10.52 -2.86 9.84
CA ASP A 84 -10.11 -2.00 10.96
C ASP A 84 -9.77 -0.58 10.51
N SER A 85 -9.33 -0.43 9.26
CA SER A 85 -8.95 0.87 8.68
C SER A 85 -10.14 1.78 8.40
N ARG A 86 -11.35 1.26 8.33
CA ARG A 86 -12.55 2.03 7.95
C ARG A 86 -12.83 3.25 8.83
N LYS A 87 -12.51 3.17 10.10
CA LYS A 87 -12.82 4.23 11.09
C LYS A 87 -11.65 5.18 11.31
N ASN A 88 -10.42 4.71 11.15
CA ASN A 88 -9.23 5.41 11.60
C ASN A 88 -8.37 6.00 10.47
N PHE A 89 -8.64 5.65 9.23
CA PHE A 89 -7.85 6.09 8.09
C PHE A 89 -8.71 6.82 7.05
N ASP A 90 -8.09 7.75 6.35
CA ASP A 90 -8.73 8.59 5.35
C ASP A 90 -8.45 8.12 3.92
N GLY A 91 -7.51 7.22 3.78
CA GLY A 91 -7.16 6.62 2.50
C GLY A 91 -6.30 5.38 2.68
N MET A 92 -6.20 4.59 1.63
CA MET A 92 -5.46 3.33 1.60
C MET A 92 -4.64 3.22 0.31
N ILE A 93 -3.42 2.74 0.45
CA ILE A 93 -2.60 2.24 -0.66
C ILE A 93 -2.44 0.74 -0.43
N ILE A 94 -2.81 -0.09 -1.37
CA ILE A 94 -2.69 -1.53 -1.26
C ILE A 94 -1.94 -2.14 -2.43
N ASN A 95 -0.95 -2.97 -2.12
CA ASN A 95 -0.35 -3.92 -3.04
C ASN A 95 -0.67 -5.33 -2.53
N ALA A 96 -1.76 -5.91 -3.01
CA ALA A 96 -2.20 -7.23 -2.60
C ALA A 96 -1.33 -8.37 -3.17
N ALA A 97 -0.36 -8.05 -4.01
CA ALA A 97 0.55 -9.01 -4.64
C ALA A 97 -0.23 -10.15 -5.33
N ALA A 98 0.12 -11.41 -5.07
CA ALA A 98 -0.56 -12.55 -5.68
C ALA A 98 -2.06 -12.62 -5.37
N PHE A 99 -2.49 -12.12 -4.22
CA PHE A 99 -3.92 -12.09 -3.87
C PHE A 99 -4.76 -11.19 -4.79
N THR A 100 -4.16 -10.30 -5.54
CA THR A 100 -4.85 -9.51 -6.57
C THR A 100 -5.58 -10.41 -7.58
N HIS A 101 -5.00 -11.56 -7.90
CA HIS A 101 -5.55 -12.48 -8.89
C HIS A 101 -6.45 -13.57 -8.31
N THR A 102 -6.45 -13.76 -6.99
CA THR A 102 -7.06 -14.94 -6.35
C THR A 102 -8.06 -14.61 -5.25
N SER A 103 -7.90 -13.48 -4.57
CA SER A 103 -8.70 -13.21 -3.37
C SER A 103 -9.96 -12.41 -3.66
N VAL A 104 -11.07 -13.12 -3.71
CA VAL A 104 -12.40 -12.50 -3.69
C VAL A 104 -12.67 -11.87 -2.32
N ALA A 105 -12.14 -12.45 -1.24
CA ALA A 105 -12.33 -11.93 0.12
C ALA A 105 -11.70 -10.55 0.31
N ILE A 106 -10.49 -10.33 -0.19
CA ILE A 106 -9.84 -9.00 -0.14
C ILE A 106 -10.62 -8.00 -1.00
N ARG A 107 -11.03 -8.40 -2.20
CA ARG A 107 -11.84 -7.55 -3.08
C ARG A 107 -13.14 -7.12 -2.40
N ASP A 108 -13.82 -8.05 -1.75
CA ASP A 108 -15.05 -7.76 -1.01
C ASP A 108 -14.79 -6.80 0.15
N ALA A 109 -13.75 -7.03 0.94
CA ALA A 109 -13.36 -6.13 2.02
C ALA A 109 -13.07 -4.71 1.53
N LEU A 110 -12.36 -4.56 0.40
CA LEU A 110 -12.08 -3.27 -0.21
C LEU A 110 -13.37 -2.53 -0.62
N SER A 111 -14.40 -3.25 -1.03
CA SER A 111 -15.69 -2.65 -1.38
C SER A 111 -16.40 -2.00 -0.19
N ILE A 112 -16.06 -2.41 1.03
CA ILE A 112 -16.61 -1.87 2.27
C ILE A 112 -15.87 -0.61 2.73
N PHE A 113 -14.62 -0.44 2.31
CA PHE A 113 -13.83 0.76 2.61
C PHE A 113 -14.27 1.91 1.67
N LYS A 114 -15.04 2.85 2.20
CA LYS A 114 -15.72 3.91 1.40
C LYS A 114 -14.90 5.18 1.20
N LYS A 115 -13.59 5.12 1.42
CA LYS A 115 -12.66 6.22 1.21
C LYS A 115 -11.71 5.88 0.05
N PRO A 116 -10.87 6.80 -0.43
CA PRO A 116 -9.98 6.54 -1.57
C PRO A 116 -9.05 5.34 -1.33
N ILE A 117 -8.98 4.48 -2.34
CA ILE A 117 -8.05 3.35 -2.40
C ILE A 117 -7.20 3.50 -3.66
N ILE A 118 -5.90 3.33 -3.50
CA ILE A 118 -4.97 3.21 -4.61
C ILE A 118 -4.42 1.79 -4.60
N GLU A 119 -4.66 1.06 -5.69
CA GLU A 119 -4.04 -0.23 -5.92
C GLU A 119 -2.69 -0.03 -6.62
N LEU A 120 -1.65 -0.65 -6.09
CA LEU A 120 -0.29 -0.52 -6.58
C LEU A 120 0.31 -1.90 -6.86
N HIS A 121 1.08 -1.99 -7.93
CA HIS A 121 1.86 -3.17 -8.27
C HIS A 121 3.30 -2.76 -8.61
N LEU A 122 4.27 -3.60 -8.23
CA LEU A 122 5.70 -3.39 -8.52
C LEU A 122 6.13 -4.04 -9.82
N SER A 123 5.29 -4.92 -10.40
CA SER A 123 5.48 -5.55 -11.69
C SER A 123 4.24 -5.36 -12.56
N ASN A 124 4.35 -5.64 -13.85
CA ASN A 124 3.18 -5.69 -14.73
C ASN A 124 2.28 -6.86 -14.32
N ILE A 125 1.01 -6.60 -14.29
CA ILE A 125 -0.01 -7.61 -14.00
C ILE A 125 -0.74 -8.05 -15.25
#